data_747e54dbbef35e2c14eb219936a94a11
#
_entry.id   747e54dbbef35e2c14eb219936a94a11
#
_cell.length_a   1.000
_cell.length_b   1.000
_cell.length_c   1.000
_cell.angle_alpha   90.00
_cell.angle_beta   90.00
_cell.angle_gamma   90.00
#
_symmetry.space_group_name_H-M   'P 1'
#
loop_
_entity.id
_entity.type
_entity.pdbx_description
1 polymer ?
#
loop_
_entity_poly.entity_id
_entity_poly.type
_entity_poly.pdbx_seq_one_letter_code
_entity_poly.pdbx_strand_id
1 'polypeptide(L)'
;MIKTLILLIISGGILISCSKATLEKEKLLSEESKISIMTFNTEWLLGSKEQVKALTKKGVWGLETKDTEANIERQHQAVAAVIKKHSPDILCLQEVINEVAAKRLQKTLQMKNLNYELHFIESRDTYLEQDVVFFTKSNIGAIKEIKINDPENPIYPSKCAILTCLIEEERIALIGLHLKAVPTKPSAVEKREKQADAVAEQLRRLSNDGYSPLVLGDLNDWDSVVPDLDTSQKATPTSKVIKKIKDYIPGGDDELVNSLKWVAPMQNRYTYDYKGSKTVLDHILIPRAWQHRVSRVTIDHKIPTQASDHYPVILDLKM
;
A
#
# COMPACT_ATOMS: atom_id res chain seq x y z
N MET A 1 2.25 80.23 27.23
CA MET A 1 0.95 79.57 27.07
C MET A 1 1.02 78.66 25.81
N ILE A 2 0.59 77.42 25.98
CA ILE A 2 0.31 76.47 24.92
C ILE A 2 1.49 75.88 24.18
N LYS A 3 2.03 74.75 24.69
CA LYS A 3 2.65 73.62 23.94
C LYS A 3 2.42 72.38 24.74
N THR A 4 1.35 71.65 24.46
CA THR A 4 1.23 70.22 24.84
C THR A 4 0.04 69.71 24.05
N LEU A 5 0.33 68.90 23.02
CA LEU A 5 -0.50 67.81 22.55
C LEU A 5 -0.04 67.35 21.15
N ILE A 6 0.80 66.43 21.05
CA ILE A 6 0.92 65.45 19.91
C ILE A 6 1.97 64.46 20.33
N LEU A 7 1.57 63.38 21.03
CA LEU A 7 2.35 62.12 21.11
C LEU A 7 1.49 61.02 21.69
N LEU A 8 0.59 60.46 20.92
CA LEU A 8 -0.14 59.24 21.31
C LEU A 8 -0.96 58.67 20.15
N ILE A 9 -0.32 58.31 19.02
CA ILE A 9 -0.94 57.45 18.00
C ILE A 9 0.14 56.64 17.22
N ILE A 10 1.12 56.01 17.86
CA ILE A 10 2.04 55.09 17.13
C ILE A 10 2.19 53.74 17.82
N SER A 11 1.56 53.46 18.94
CA SER A 11 1.75 52.17 19.64
C SER A 11 0.71 51.11 19.34
N GLY A 12 -0.37 51.40 18.61
CA GLY A 12 -1.44 50.41 18.33
C GLY A 12 -1.23 49.51 17.10
N GLY A 13 -0.44 49.96 16.13
CA GLY A 13 -0.28 49.23 14.86
C GLY A 13 0.72 48.08 14.89
N ILE A 14 1.72 48.14 15.74
CA ILE A 14 2.80 47.17 15.80
C ILE A 14 2.37 45.90 16.58
N LEU A 15 1.55 46.03 17.61
CA LEU A 15 1.05 44.92 18.41
C LEU A 15 0.05 44.02 17.66
N ILE A 16 -0.77 44.60 16.76
CA ILE A 16 -1.73 43.83 15.96
C ILE A 16 -1.05 43.04 14.83
N SER A 17 0.03 43.59 14.28
CA SER A 17 0.82 42.89 13.23
C SER A 17 1.60 41.72 13.78
N CYS A 18 2.18 41.83 15.01
CA CYS A 18 2.87 40.76 15.66
C CYS A 18 1.92 39.58 16.05
N SER A 19 0.72 39.89 16.54
CA SER A 19 -0.25 38.84 16.93
C SER A 19 -0.82 38.07 15.72
N LYS A 20 -1.03 38.72 14.57
CA LYS A 20 -1.45 38.03 13.35
C LYS A 20 -0.36 37.14 12.78
N ALA A 21 0.89 37.56 12.74
CA ALA A 21 2.00 36.77 12.28
C ALA A 21 2.28 35.55 13.20
N THR A 22 2.08 35.70 14.51
CA THR A 22 2.20 34.64 15.48
C THR A 22 1.06 33.62 15.33
N LEU A 23 -0.19 34.11 15.17
CA LEU A 23 -1.36 33.26 14.91
C LEU A 23 -1.31 32.55 13.56
N GLU A 24 -0.78 33.18 12.51
CA GLU A 24 -0.56 32.52 11.21
C GLU A 24 0.57 31.49 11.30
N LYS A 25 1.63 31.77 12.05
CA LYS A 25 2.73 30.82 12.30
C LYS A 25 2.29 29.65 13.18
N GLU A 26 1.48 29.87 14.22
CA GLU A 26 0.86 28.83 15.02
C GLU A 26 -0.16 28.01 14.21
N LYS A 27 -0.91 28.61 13.29
CA LYS A 27 -1.82 27.92 12.40
C LYS A 27 -1.09 27.10 11.34
N LEU A 28 0.06 27.55 10.85
CA LEU A 28 0.97 26.81 9.97
C LEU A 28 1.68 25.66 10.71
N LEU A 29 1.92 25.79 12.02
CA LEU A 29 2.50 24.73 12.86
C LEU A 29 1.47 23.70 13.35
N SER A 30 0.17 23.92 13.11
CA SER A 30 -0.91 23.04 13.59
C SER A 30 -1.58 22.18 12.51
N GLU A 31 -1.22 22.30 11.24
CA GLU A 31 -1.65 21.32 10.24
C GLU A 31 -0.70 20.13 10.32
N GLU A 32 -1.04 19.15 11.20
CA GLU A 32 -0.41 17.82 11.19
C GLU A 32 -0.39 17.34 9.74
N SER A 33 0.80 17.09 9.21
CA SER A 33 0.90 16.58 7.86
C SER A 33 0.25 15.20 7.80
N LYS A 34 -0.40 14.92 6.69
CA LYS A 34 -1.11 13.67 6.47
C LYS A 34 -0.51 12.95 5.29
N ILE A 35 -0.37 11.65 5.44
CA ILE A 35 0.02 10.76 4.36
C ILE A 35 -1.05 9.70 4.13
N SER A 36 -1.39 9.49 2.87
CA SER A 36 -2.33 8.44 2.45
C SER A 36 -1.59 7.32 1.72
N ILE A 37 -1.79 6.10 2.18
CA ILE A 37 -1.16 4.90 1.65
C ILE A 37 -2.25 3.95 1.15
N MET A 38 -2.09 3.40 -0.06
CA MET A 38 -3.05 2.47 -0.64
C MET A 38 -2.34 1.21 -1.12
N THR A 39 -2.92 0.04 -0.82
CA THR A 39 -2.57 -1.21 -1.50
C THR A 39 -3.74 -1.71 -2.31
N PHE A 40 -3.48 -2.26 -3.50
CA PHE A 40 -4.51 -2.74 -4.40
C PHE A 40 -3.99 -3.85 -5.33
N ASN A 41 -4.49 -5.07 -5.17
CA ASN A 41 -4.29 -6.13 -6.16
C ASN A 41 -5.14 -5.81 -7.39
N THR A 42 -4.53 -5.75 -8.58
CA THR A 42 -5.16 -5.27 -9.82
C THR A 42 -5.64 -6.38 -10.74
N GLU A 43 -5.65 -7.64 -10.29
CA GLU A 43 -6.14 -8.78 -11.05
C GLU A 43 -5.61 -8.82 -12.49
N TRP A 44 -4.33 -9.21 -12.65
CA TRP A 44 -3.68 -9.30 -13.96
C TRP A 44 -3.73 -7.99 -14.77
N LEU A 45 -3.12 -6.93 -14.24
CA LEU A 45 -2.98 -5.68 -15.01
C LEU A 45 -1.99 -5.89 -16.15
N LEU A 46 -2.50 -5.99 -17.37
CA LEU A 46 -1.74 -6.29 -18.58
C LEU A 46 -1.35 -5.02 -19.33
N GLY A 47 -0.20 -5.02 -19.99
CA GLY A 47 0.25 -3.89 -20.80
C GLY A 47 -0.16 -4.00 -22.27
N SER A 48 -0.34 -5.23 -22.79
CA SER A 48 -0.68 -5.47 -24.20
C SER A 48 -1.33 -6.83 -24.43
N LYS A 49 -2.01 -6.97 -25.57
CA LYS A 49 -2.60 -8.26 -26.01
C LYS A 49 -1.54 -9.35 -26.29
N GLU A 50 -0.30 -8.96 -26.61
CA GLU A 50 0.81 -9.89 -26.79
C GLU A 50 1.15 -10.60 -25.48
N GLN A 51 1.09 -9.89 -24.35
CA GLN A 51 1.25 -10.48 -23.01
C GLN A 51 0.14 -11.50 -22.72
N VAL A 52 -1.13 -11.18 -23.04
CA VAL A 52 -2.23 -12.15 -22.93
C VAL A 52 -1.92 -13.43 -23.66
N LYS A 53 -1.52 -13.34 -24.96
CA LYS A 53 -1.17 -14.49 -25.77
C LYS A 53 -0.01 -15.30 -25.19
N ALA A 54 1.02 -14.62 -24.68
CA ALA A 54 2.17 -15.27 -24.07
C ALA A 54 1.80 -16.05 -22.80
N LEU A 55 1.00 -15.44 -21.93
CA LEU A 55 0.54 -16.05 -20.69
C LEU A 55 -0.43 -17.22 -20.94
N THR A 56 -1.35 -17.07 -21.90
CA THR A 56 -2.26 -18.17 -22.32
C THR A 56 -1.47 -19.39 -22.82
N LYS A 57 -0.39 -19.17 -23.58
CA LYS A 57 0.51 -20.27 -24.02
C LYS A 57 1.20 -20.96 -22.84
N LYS A 58 1.45 -20.26 -21.74
CA LYS A 58 1.97 -20.80 -20.48
C LYS A 58 0.90 -21.53 -19.64
N GLY A 59 -0.35 -21.58 -20.12
CA GLY A 59 -1.48 -22.23 -19.41
C GLY A 59 -2.11 -21.37 -18.33
N VAL A 60 -1.93 -20.05 -18.38
CA VAL A 60 -2.65 -19.12 -17.49
C VAL A 60 -4.08 -18.98 -17.96
N TRP A 61 -5.03 -19.09 -17.03
CA TRP A 61 -6.46 -19.09 -17.27
C TRP A 61 -7.10 -17.79 -16.80
N GLY A 62 -8.33 -17.51 -17.25
CA GLY A 62 -9.07 -16.33 -16.80
C GLY A 62 -8.69 -15.04 -17.52
N LEU A 63 -7.89 -15.11 -18.58
CA LEU A 63 -7.47 -13.96 -19.36
C LEU A 63 -8.38 -13.66 -20.58
N GLU A 64 -9.44 -14.45 -20.77
CA GLU A 64 -10.33 -14.36 -21.93
C GLU A 64 -11.08 -13.02 -21.98
N THR A 65 -11.35 -12.43 -20.81
CA THR A 65 -11.98 -11.10 -20.71
C THR A 65 -10.99 -9.95 -20.96
N LYS A 66 -9.69 -10.25 -21.08
CA LYS A 66 -8.58 -9.29 -21.23
C LYS A 66 -7.85 -9.44 -22.56
N ASP A 67 -8.43 -10.18 -23.52
CA ASP A 67 -7.79 -10.61 -24.77
C ASP A 67 -7.73 -9.53 -25.87
N THR A 68 -8.40 -8.39 -25.69
CA THR A 68 -8.40 -7.28 -26.63
C THR A 68 -7.75 -6.03 -26.05
N GLU A 69 -7.17 -5.21 -26.93
CA GLU A 69 -6.60 -3.92 -26.56
C GLU A 69 -7.64 -3.01 -25.88
N ALA A 70 -8.90 -3.08 -26.33
CA ALA A 70 -10.00 -2.33 -25.71
C ALA A 70 -10.33 -2.80 -24.29
N ASN A 71 -10.21 -4.09 -24.02
CA ASN A 71 -10.42 -4.65 -22.67
C ASN A 71 -9.29 -4.23 -21.72
N ILE A 72 -8.05 -4.33 -22.18
CA ILE A 72 -6.88 -3.87 -21.46
C ILE A 72 -7.00 -2.38 -21.11
N GLU A 73 -7.35 -1.55 -22.10
CA GLU A 73 -7.55 -0.11 -21.90
C GLU A 73 -8.67 0.16 -20.87
N ARG A 74 -9.79 -0.56 -20.94
CA ARG A 74 -10.88 -0.41 -19.95
C ARG A 74 -10.42 -0.75 -18.55
N GLN A 75 -9.60 -1.78 -18.36
CA GLN A 75 -9.05 -2.11 -17.04
C GLN A 75 -8.14 -0.99 -16.53
N HIS A 76 -7.22 -0.48 -17.35
CA HIS A 76 -6.36 0.64 -16.97
C HIS A 76 -7.17 1.88 -16.59
N GLN A 77 -8.23 2.21 -17.34
CA GLN A 77 -9.11 3.33 -17.02
C GLN A 77 -9.88 3.12 -15.72
N ALA A 78 -10.34 1.89 -15.45
CA ALA A 78 -11.05 1.53 -14.23
C ALA A 78 -10.12 1.60 -13.00
N VAL A 79 -8.92 1.00 -13.08
CA VAL A 79 -7.90 1.08 -12.02
C VAL A 79 -7.50 2.54 -11.76
N ALA A 80 -7.25 3.32 -12.82
CA ALA A 80 -6.91 4.73 -12.67
C ALA A 80 -8.05 5.57 -12.08
N ALA A 81 -9.33 5.20 -12.30
CA ALA A 81 -10.46 5.86 -11.66
C ALA A 81 -10.51 5.61 -10.15
N VAL A 82 -10.20 4.37 -9.73
CA VAL A 82 -10.07 4.01 -8.31
C VAL A 82 -8.95 4.80 -7.65
N ILE A 83 -7.76 4.83 -8.29
CA ILE A 83 -6.62 5.59 -7.79
C ILE A 83 -6.95 7.08 -7.70
N LYS A 84 -7.61 7.65 -8.71
CA LYS A 84 -8.01 9.06 -8.73
C LYS A 84 -8.97 9.41 -7.59
N LYS A 85 -9.91 8.53 -7.29
CA LYS A 85 -10.90 8.73 -6.22
C LYS A 85 -10.24 8.92 -4.85
N HIS A 86 -9.19 8.16 -4.56
CA HIS A 86 -8.50 8.19 -3.27
C HIS A 86 -7.24 9.05 -3.29
N SER A 87 -6.61 9.20 -4.46
CA SER A 87 -5.39 10.00 -4.67
C SER A 87 -4.33 9.79 -3.58
N PRO A 88 -3.92 8.55 -3.27
CA PRO A 88 -2.96 8.27 -2.21
C PRO A 88 -1.60 8.90 -2.51
N ASP A 89 -0.79 9.14 -1.47
CA ASP A 89 0.58 9.63 -1.64
C ASP A 89 1.54 8.50 -1.99
N ILE A 90 1.26 7.31 -1.46
CA ILE A 90 1.97 6.06 -1.75
C ILE A 90 0.96 5.02 -2.21
N LEU A 91 1.21 4.42 -3.36
CA LEU A 91 0.39 3.36 -3.94
C LEU A 91 1.25 2.12 -4.17
N CYS A 92 0.79 0.97 -3.66
CA CYS A 92 1.38 -0.34 -3.86
C CYS A 92 0.39 -1.21 -4.63
N LEU A 93 0.76 -1.64 -5.84
CA LEU A 93 -0.08 -2.48 -6.69
C LEU A 93 0.50 -3.90 -6.79
N GLN A 94 -0.36 -4.89 -6.78
CA GLN A 94 -0.03 -6.29 -7.02
C GLN A 94 -0.63 -6.74 -8.36
N GLU A 95 -0.09 -7.83 -8.89
CA GLU A 95 -0.47 -8.43 -10.18
C GLU A 95 -0.30 -7.50 -11.39
N VAL A 96 0.67 -6.61 -11.35
CA VAL A 96 1.08 -5.83 -12.52
C VAL A 96 1.97 -6.70 -13.39
N ILE A 97 1.59 -6.88 -14.65
CA ILE A 97 2.34 -7.75 -15.55
C ILE A 97 3.45 -6.95 -16.22
N ASN A 98 4.62 -7.04 -15.62
CA ASN A 98 5.88 -6.40 -15.97
C ASN A 98 5.84 -4.85 -16.12
N GLU A 99 6.96 -4.26 -16.48
CA GLU A 99 7.15 -2.81 -16.57
C GLU A 99 6.27 -2.15 -17.64
N VAL A 100 5.88 -2.89 -18.70
CA VAL A 100 5.04 -2.36 -19.78
C VAL A 100 3.67 -1.98 -19.25
N ALA A 101 3.05 -2.84 -18.42
CA ALA A 101 1.77 -2.55 -17.79
C ALA A 101 1.87 -1.39 -16.80
N ALA A 102 2.94 -1.35 -15.99
CA ALA A 102 3.18 -0.27 -15.04
C ALA A 102 3.31 1.10 -15.73
N LYS A 103 4.10 1.19 -16.81
CA LYS A 103 4.26 2.41 -17.63
C LYS A 103 2.96 2.84 -18.31
N ARG A 104 2.17 1.86 -18.78
CA ARG A 104 0.85 2.15 -19.36
C ARG A 104 -0.09 2.77 -18.33
N LEU A 105 -0.13 2.20 -17.11
CA LEU A 105 -0.93 2.77 -16.03
C LEU A 105 -0.43 4.17 -15.66
N GLN A 106 0.88 4.38 -15.53
CA GLN A 106 1.45 5.70 -15.26
C GLN A 106 0.98 6.74 -16.26
N LYS A 107 1.03 6.41 -17.56
CA LYS A 107 0.51 7.30 -18.62
C LYS A 107 -1.00 7.58 -18.48
N THR A 108 -1.79 6.55 -18.14
CA THR A 108 -3.23 6.70 -17.91
C THR A 108 -3.51 7.61 -16.71
N LEU A 109 -2.71 7.52 -15.63
CA LEU A 109 -2.80 8.42 -14.48
C LEU A 109 -2.43 9.86 -14.84
N GLN A 110 -1.37 10.07 -15.61
CA GLN A 110 -0.95 11.39 -16.09
C GLN A 110 -2.06 12.07 -16.91
N MET A 111 -2.75 11.32 -17.78
CA MET A 111 -3.90 11.84 -18.55
C MET A 111 -5.08 12.26 -17.65
N LYS A 112 -5.12 11.80 -16.40
CA LYS A 112 -6.11 12.18 -15.38
C LYS A 112 -5.60 13.27 -14.43
N ASN A 113 -4.46 13.90 -14.73
CA ASN A 113 -3.75 14.88 -13.92
C ASN A 113 -3.27 14.33 -12.57
N LEU A 114 -2.88 13.05 -12.55
CA LEU A 114 -2.23 12.40 -11.42
C LEU A 114 -0.77 12.10 -11.78
N ASN A 115 0.11 12.88 -11.21
CA ASN A 115 1.55 12.75 -11.45
C ASN A 115 2.19 11.89 -10.36
N TYR A 116 2.43 10.63 -10.70
CA TYR A 116 3.14 9.68 -9.85
C TYR A 116 4.50 9.34 -10.45
N GLU A 117 5.49 9.21 -9.59
CA GLU A 117 6.74 8.55 -9.90
C GLU A 117 6.54 7.03 -9.81
N LEU A 118 6.98 6.31 -10.83
CA LEU A 118 6.92 4.85 -10.90
C LEU A 118 8.21 4.25 -10.36
N HIS A 119 8.09 3.34 -9.41
CA HIS A 119 9.19 2.53 -8.88
C HIS A 119 8.92 1.07 -9.28
N PHE A 120 9.65 0.61 -10.28
CA PHE A 120 9.54 -0.74 -10.82
C PHE A 120 10.75 -1.56 -10.44
N ILE A 121 10.53 -2.54 -9.57
CA ILE A 121 11.53 -3.53 -9.16
C ILE A 121 11.08 -4.86 -9.74
N GLU A 122 11.78 -5.33 -10.78
CA GLU A 122 11.46 -6.60 -11.43
C GLU A 122 11.46 -7.74 -10.42
N SER A 123 10.35 -8.47 -10.39
CA SER A 123 10.19 -9.62 -9.50
C SER A 123 10.97 -10.83 -10.00
N ARG A 124 11.03 -11.88 -9.17
CA ARG A 124 11.61 -13.18 -9.54
C ARG A 124 10.57 -14.15 -10.11
N ASP A 125 9.34 -13.68 -10.36
CA ASP A 125 8.28 -14.48 -10.98
C ASP A 125 8.44 -14.54 -12.51
N THR A 126 9.44 -15.26 -12.96
CA THR A 126 9.72 -15.44 -14.40
C THR A 126 8.64 -16.23 -15.14
N TYR A 127 7.75 -16.92 -14.42
CA TYR A 127 6.70 -17.72 -15.04
C TYR A 127 5.46 -16.89 -15.39
N LEU A 128 4.93 -16.13 -14.44
CA LEU A 128 3.73 -15.32 -14.61
C LEU A 128 4.05 -13.84 -14.90
N GLU A 129 5.27 -13.41 -14.64
CA GLU A 129 5.74 -12.03 -14.80
C GLU A 129 4.89 -11.04 -13.98
N GLN A 130 4.35 -11.51 -12.85
CA GLN A 130 3.59 -10.67 -11.94
C GLN A 130 4.53 -9.91 -11.00
N ASP A 131 4.42 -8.60 -11.01
CA ASP A 131 5.21 -7.73 -10.16
C ASP A 131 4.37 -7.05 -9.08
N VAL A 132 5.07 -6.61 -8.03
CA VAL A 132 4.58 -5.63 -7.08
C VAL A 132 5.24 -4.30 -7.41
N VAL A 133 4.42 -3.27 -7.59
CA VAL A 133 4.86 -1.98 -8.13
C VAL A 133 4.45 -0.86 -7.19
N PHE A 134 5.35 0.09 -6.98
CA PHE A 134 5.03 1.31 -6.23
C PHE A 134 4.90 2.52 -7.15
N PHE A 135 3.98 3.39 -6.75
CA PHE A 135 3.86 4.74 -7.27
C PHE A 135 3.84 5.73 -6.11
N THR A 136 4.59 6.83 -6.21
CA THR A 136 4.64 7.85 -5.17
C THR A 136 4.40 9.23 -5.75
N LYS A 137 3.81 10.12 -4.93
CA LYS A 137 3.76 11.55 -5.23
C LYS A 137 5.07 12.23 -4.87
N SER A 138 5.28 13.42 -5.38
CA SER A 138 6.51 14.21 -5.21
C SER A 138 6.79 14.69 -3.76
N ASN A 139 5.79 14.59 -2.86
CA ASN A 139 5.98 14.88 -1.44
C ASN A 139 6.68 13.74 -0.67
N ILE A 140 6.88 12.58 -1.30
CA ILE A 140 7.65 11.48 -0.73
C ILE A 140 9.11 11.67 -1.13
N GLY A 141 9.97 11.89 -0.14
CA GLY A 141 11.38 12.24 -0.37
C GLY A 141 12.36 11.07 -0.24
N ALA A 142 13.59 11.28 -0.74
CA ALA A 142 14.75 10.39 -0.58
C ALA A 142 14.46 8.90 -0.84
N ILE A 143 13.80 8.61 -1.96
CA ILE A 143 13.39 7.25 -2.31
C ILE A 143 14.58 6.43 -2.80
N LYS A 144 14.71 5.21 -2.27
CA LYS A 144 15.67 4.22 -2.74
C LYS A 144 14.97 2.89 -2.95
N GLU A 145 15.09 2.35 -4.14
CA GLU A 145 14.68 0.98 -4.46
C GLU A 145 15.70 -0.03 -3.93
N ILE A 146 15.23 -1.03 -3.21
CA ILE A 146 16.06 -2.14 -2.75
C ILE A 146 15.75 -3.35 -3.61
N LYS A 147 16.66 -3.70 -4.48
CA LYS A 147 16.61 -4.95 -5.24
C LYS A 147 17.07 -6.10 -4.36
N ILE A 148 16.14 -6.96 -3.98
CA ILE A 148 16.48 -8.18 -3.28
C ILE A 148 16.70 -9.27 -4.34
N ASN A 149 17.83 -9.19 -5.00
CA ASN A 149 18.37 -10.27 -5.77
C ASN A 149 19.38 -11.02 -4.89
N ASP A 150 18.86 -11.84 -4.00
CA ASP A 150 19.67 -12.88 -3.40
C ASP A 150 19.42 -14.18 -4.19
N PRO A 151 20.25 -14.50 -5.21
CA PRO A 151 20.11 -15.71 -5.99
C PRO A 151 20.35 -16.96 -5.14
N GLU A 152 20.98 -16.80 -3.98
CA GLU A 152 21.27 -17.89 -3.04
C GLU A 152 20.11 -18.15 -2.08
N ASN A 153 19.11 -17.24 -1.99
CA ASN A 153 17.92 -17.45 -1.18
C ASN A 153 16.67 -17.74 -2.05
N PRO A 154 16.46 -19.00 -2.47
CA PRO A 154 15.30 -19.36 -3.30
C PRO A 154 13.94 -19.27 -2.56
N ILE A 155 13.97 -19.01 -1.26
CA ILE A 155 12.79 -18.94 -0.38
C ILE A 155 12.20 -17.54 -0.38
N TYR A 156 12.95 -16.53 -0.82
CA TYR A 156 12.48 -15.14 -0.87
C TYR A 156 11.18 -15.03 -1.70
N PRO A 157 10.20 -14.21 -1.26
CA PRO A 157 8.97 -14.02 -2.04
C PRO A 157 9.31 -13.60 -3.47
N SER A 158 8.89 -14.38 -4.45
CA SER A 158 9.16 -14.07 -5.85
C SER A 158 8.53 -12.74 -6.28
N LYS A 159 7.46 -12.33 -5.60
CA LYS A 159 6.73 -11.08 -5.86
C LYS A 159 6.84 -10.19 -4.62
N CYS A 160 7.90 -9.41 -4.58
CA CYS A 160 8.19 -8.48 -3.50
C CYS A 160 8.95 -7.27 -4.05
N ALA A 161 8.56 -6.09 -3.60
CA ALA A 161 9.26 -4.84 -3.87
C ALA A 161 9.52 -4.12 -2.55
N ILE A 162 10.71 -3.55 -2.37
CA ILE A 162 11.04 -2.76 -1.18
C ILE A 162 11.50 -1.38 -1.62
N LEU A 163 10.85 -0.35 -1.07
CA LEU A 163 11.32 1.03 -1.14
C LEU A 163 11.71 1.51 0.25
N THR A 164 12.81 2.25 0.34
CA THR A 164 13.05 3.11 1.50
C THR A 164 12.82 4.55 1.11
N CYS A 165 12.20 5.31 1.99
CA CYS A 165 11.90 6.72 1.75
C CYS A 165 12.03 7.53 3.03
N LEU A 166 12.08 8.86 2.86
CA LEU A 166 12.00 9.82 3.94
C LEU A 166 10.66 10.54 3.83
N ILE A 167 9.85 10.45 4.89
CA ILE A 167 8.61 11.21 5.01
C ILE A 167 8.81 12.14 6.19
N GLU A 168 8.88 13.43 5.91
CA GLU A 168 9.36 14.43 6.86
C GLU A 168 10.76 14.03 7.36
N GLU A 169 10.91 13.73 8.64
CA GLU A 169 12.18 13.31 9.23
C GLU A 169 12.25 11.80 9.50
N GLU A 170 11.20 11.05 9.16
CA GLU A 170 11.13 9.61 9.44
C GLU A 170 11.62 8.75 8.28
N ARG A 171 12.54 7.85 8.59
CA ARG A 171 13.05 6.85 7.65
C ARG A 171 12.08 5.67 7.61
N ILE A 172 11.45 5.45 6.47
CA ILE A 172 10.41 4.45 6.28
C ILE A 172 10.88 3.39 5.29
N ALA A 173 10.58 2.13 5.58
CA ALA A 173 10.73 1.04 4.62
C ALA A 173 9.34 0.50 4.25
N LEU A 174 8.99 0.57 2.98
CA LEU A 174 7.76 0.04 2.41
C LEU A 174 8.06 -1.32 1.79
N ILE A 175 7.43 -2.36 2.30
CA ILE A 175 7.58 -3.73 1.82
C ILE A 175 6.27 -4.15 1.16
N GLY A 176 6.24 -4.09 -0.17
CA GLY A 176 5.12 -4.55 -0.99
C GLY A 176 5.23 -6.04 -1.26
N LEU A 177 4.14 -6.78 -1.04
CA LEU A 177 4.12 -8.23 -1.15
C LEU A 177 2.92 -8.72 -1.98
N HIS A 178 3.15 -9.82 -2.71
CA HIS A 178 2.10 -10.70 -3.19
C HIS A 178 2.54 -12.14 -2.94
N LEU A 179 2.05 -12.74 -1.85
CA LEU A 179 2.48 -14.07 -1.41
C LEU A 179 1.75 -15.18 -2.17
N LYS A 180 2.16 -16.42 -1.94
CA LYS A 180 1.62 -17.58 -2.67
C LYS A 180 0.11 -17.71 -2.49
N ALA A 181 -0.63 -17.62 -3.59
CA ALA A 181 -2.08 -17.83 -3.66
C ALA A 181 -2.52 -19.23 -3.22
N VAL A 182 -3.84 -19.44 -3.17
CA VAL A 182 -4.53 -20.66 -2.72
C VAL A 182 -4.34 -20.86 -1.21
N PRO A 183 -5.02 -20.04 -0.38
CA PRO A 183 -4.80 -19.98 1.08
C PRO A 183 -4.96 -21.33 1.78
N THR A 184 -5.87 -22.19 1.33
CA THR A 184 -6.22 -23.46 1.98
C THR A 184 -5.40 -24.68 1.54
N LYS A 185 -4.60 -24.57 0.45
CA LYS A 185 -3.83 -25.71 -0.06
C LYS A 185 -2.57 -25.93 0.79
N PRO A 186 -2.33 -27.14 1.37
CA PRO A 186 -1.22 -27.37 2.30
C PRO A 186 0.15 -26.97 1.76
N SER A 187 0.46 -27.32 0.50
CA SER A 187 1.75 -26.95 -0.11
C SER A 187 1.91 -25.43 -0.35
N ALA A 188 0.79 -24.71 -0.52
CA ALA A 188 0.82 -23.26 -0.62
C ALA A 188 0.96 -22.61 0.76
N VAL A 189 0.33 -23.17 1.79
CA VAL A 189 0.50 -22.76 3.19
C VAL A 189 1.98 -22.86 3.59
N GLU A 190 2.62 -24.03 3.39
CA GLU A 190 4.04 -24.22 3.68
C GLU A 190 4.93 -23.21 2.93
N LYS A 191 4.66 -22.98 1.65
CA LYS A 191 5.41 -22.02 0.86
C LYS A 191 5.25 -20.60 1.40
N ARG A 192 4.02 -20.17 1.77
CA ARG A 192 3.79 -18.84 2.35
C ARG A 192 4.49 -18.66 3.68
N GLU A 193 4.49 -19.69 4.55
CA GLU A 193 5.19 -19.59 5.83
C GLU A 193 6.70 -19.39 5.64
N LYS A 194 7.32 -20.09 4.67
CA LYS A 194 8.73 -19.87 4.31
C LYS A 194 8.97 -18.47 3.73
N GLN A 195 8.03 -17.97 2.91
CA GLN A 195 8.08 -16.60 2.41
C GLN A 195 8.00 -15.59 3.57
N ALA A 196 7.14 -15.83 4.55
CA ALA A 196 7.01 -14.96 5.72
C ALA A 196 8.28 -14.94 6.59
N ASP A 197 8.98 -16.07 6.74
CA ASP A 197 10.27 -16.14 7.43
C ASP A 197 11.32 -15.25 6.75
N ALA A 198 11.40 -15.28 5.42
CA ALA A 198 12.31 -14.44 4.66
C ALA A 198 11.94 -12.94 4.76
N VAL A 199 10.64 -12.62 4.78
CA VAL A 199 10.16 -11.24 5.00
C VAL A 199 10.53 -10.77 6.40
N ALA A 200 10.29 -11.57 7.44
CA ALA A 200 10.64 -11.24 8.81
C ALA A 200 12.15 -10.95 8.98
N GLU A 201 13.01 -11.69 8.28
CA GLU A 201 14.44 -11.42 8.25
C GLU A 201 14.77 -10.04 7.64
N GLN A 202 14.10 -9.67 6.53
CA GLN A 202 14.29 -8.34 5.93
C GLN A 202 13.77 -7.22 6.83
N LEU A 203 12.63 -7.43 7.50
CA LEU A 203 12.09 -6.47 8.48
C LEU A 203 13.08 -6.22 9.61
N ARG A 204 13.71 -7.28 10.15
CA ARG A 204 14.76 -7.15 11.18
C ARG A 204 15.94 -6.30 10.69
N ARG A 205 16.44 -6.58 9.49
CA ARG A 205 17.57 -5.82 8.90
C ARG A 205 17.21 -4.35 8.75
N LEU A 206 16.07 -4.05 8.12
CA LEU A 206 15.62 -2.68 7.91
C LEU A 206 15.37 -1.94 9.23
N SER A 207 14.79 -2.60 10.22
CA SER A 207 14.58 -2.03 11.56
C SER A 207 15.92 -1.75 12.26
N ASN A 208 16.89 -2.66 12.18
CA ASN A 208 18.24 -2.46 12.72
C ASN A 208 18.98 -1.31 12.03
N ASP A 209 18.70 -1.08 10.75
CA ASP A 209 19.22 0.06 9.98
C ASP A 209 18.48 1.37 10.28
N GLY A 210 17.55 1.37 11.24
CA GLY A 210 16.81 2.54 11.71
C GLY A 210 15.63 2.95 10.81
N TYR A 211 15.07 2.03 10.04
CA TYR A 211 13.84 2.27 9.29
C TYR A 211 12.62 1.80 10.08
N SER A 212 11.52 2.53 9.97
CA SER A 212 10.19 2.09 10.39
C SER A 212 9.54 1.27 9.27
N PRO A 213 9.39 -0.06 9.41
CA PRO A 213 8.89 -0.89 8.32
C PRO A 213 7.37 -0.90 8.27
N LEU A 214 6.81 -0.78 7.05
CA LEU A 214 5.40 -1.01 6.72
C LEU A 214 5.30 -2.15 5.71
N VAL A 215 4.37 -3.08 5.94
CA VAL A 215 4.11 -4.18 5.01
C VAL A 215 2.74 -3.97 4.36
N LEU A 216 2.69 -4.07 3.03
CA LEU A 216 1.49 -3.79 2.24
C LEU A 216 1.30 -4.90 1.19
N GLY A 217 0.07 -5.26 0.90
CA GLY A 217 -0.21 -6.11 -0.24
C GLY A 217 -1.12 -7.29 0.02
N ASP A 218 -1.19 -8.15 -0.98
CA ASP A 218 -1.92 -9.41 -0.92
C ASP A 218 -1.05 -10.48 -0.25
N LEU A 219 -1.33 -10.73 1.03
CA LEU A 219 -0.63 -11.74 1.83
C LEU A 219 -1.23 -13.13 1.67
N ASN A 220 -2.37 -13.25 0.97
CA ASN A 220 -3.07 -14.52 0.73
C ASN A 220 -3.35 -15.34 2.00
N ASP A 221 -3.54 -14.65 3.13
CA ASP A 221 -3.86 -15.27 4.42
C ASP A 221 -4.58 -14.26 5.33
N TRP A 222 -5.18 -14.76 6.40
CA TRP A 222 -5.94 -13.97 7.37
C TRP A 222 -5.13 -13.64 8.61
N ASP A 223 -5.48 -12.54 9.27
CA ASP A 223 -4.97 -12.21 10.59
C ASP A 223 -5.97 -12.64 11.67
N SER A 224 -5.56 -13.47 12.61
CA SER A 224 -6.42 -13.92 13.72
C SER A 224 -6.92 -12.78 14.60
N VAL A 225 -6.23 -11.63 14.61
CA VAL A 225 -6.60 -10.42 15.38
C VAL A 225 -7.57 -9.53 14.60
N VAL A 226 -7.73 -9.79 13.31
CA VAL A 226 -8.69 -9.10 12.41
C VAL A 226 -9.50 -10.18 11.69
N PRO A 227 -10.30 -10.96 12.42
CA PRO A 227 -11.03 -12.07 11.83
C PRO A 227 -12.05 -11.57 10.82
N ASP A 228 -12.24 -12.35 9.77
CA ASP A 228 -13.42 -12.27 8.93
C ASP A 228 -14.65 -12.55 9.77
N LEU A 229 -15.71 -11.80 9.52
CA LEU A 229 -16.98 -12.00 10.22
C LEU A 229 -17.98 -12.84 9.43
N ASP A 230 -17.59 -13.34 8.28
CA ASP A 230 -18.38 -14.34 7.60
C ASP A 230 -18.29 -15.64 8.39
N THR A 231 -19.29 -15.84 9.26
CA THR A 231 -19.43 -17.05 10.07
C THR A 231 -19.67 -18.30 9.25
N SER A 232 -20.02 -18.18 7.97
CA SER A 232 -20.13 -19.29 7.02
C SER A 232 -18.74 -19.81 6.62
N GLN A 233 -17.72 -18.98 6.74
CA GLN A 233 -16.32 -19.33 6.55
C GLN A 233 -15.64 -19.36 7.91
N LYS A 234 -14.92 -20.41 8.18
CA LYS A 234 -14.06 -20.50 9.35
C LYS A 234 -12.93 -19.46 9.16
N ALA A 235 -13.15 -18.25 9.63
CA ALA A 235 -12.22 -17.13 9.61
C ALA A 235 -10.97 -17.41 10.45
N THR A 236 -10.33 -18.51 10.18
CA THR A 236 -9.13 -18.96 10.87
C THR A 236 -7.97 -18.85 9.90
N PRO A 237 -6.86 -18.21 10.27
CA PRO A 237 -5.66 -18.19 9.47
C PRO A 237 -5.28 -19.59 9.04
N THR A 238 -4.94 -19.77 7.77
CA THR A 238 -4.52 -21.07 7.23
C THR A 238 -3.05 -21.36 7.46
N SER A 239 -2.31 -20.30 7.83
CA SER A 239 -0.87 -20.34 8.12
C SER A 239 -0.50 -19.35 9.21
N LYS A 240 0.77 -19.31 9.59
CA LYS A 240 1.32 -18.34 10.54
C LYS A 240 1.93 -17.11 9.87
N VAL A 241 1.59 -16.85 8.61
CA VAL A 241 2.21 -15.81 7.77
C VAL A 241 2.16 -14.45 8.45
N ILE A 242 0.95 -13.96 8.75
CA ILE A 242 0.77 -12.62 9.30
C ILE A 242 1.37 -12.53 10.71
N LYS A 243 1.24 -13.58 11.51
CA LYS A 243 1.89 -13.62 12.83
C LYS A 243 3.41 -13.49 12.70
N LYS A 244 4.07 -14.28 11.84
CA LYS A 244 5.52 -14.22 11.63
C LYS A 244 5.99 -12.85 11.15
N ILE A 245 5.21 -12.19 10.29
CA ILE A 245 5.53 -10.85 9.80
C ILE A 245 5.33 -9.81 10.90
N LYS A 246 4.29 -9.92 11.72
CA LYS A 246 4.06 -8.99 12.84
C LYS A 246 5.09 -9.15 13.95
N ASP A 247 5.41 -10.40 14.30
CA ASP A 247 6.38 -10.77 15.35
C ASP A 247 7.79 -10.97 14.74
N TYR A 248 8.27 -10.05 13.93
CA TYR A 248 9.53 -10.26 13.21
C TYR A 248 10.76 -10.22 14.12
N ILE A 249 10.66 -9.73 15.36
CA ILE A 249 11.73 -9.78 16.37
C ILE A 249 11.49 -10.99 17.28
N PRO A 250 12.39 -11.98 17.31
CA PRO A 250 12.21 -13.15 18.16
C PRO A 250 12.10 -12.78 19.66
N GLY A 251 11.01 -13.21 20.30
CA GLY A 251 10.74 -12.94 21.72
C GLY A 251 10.19 -11.55 22.01
N GLY A 252 9.91 -10.77 20.95
CA GLY A 252 9.17 -9.51 21.05
C GLY A 252 7.65 -9.72 21.13
N ASP A 253 6.94 -8.63 21.28
CA ASP A 253 5.50 -8.54 21.08
C ASP A 253 5.23 -7.96 19.68
N ASP A 254 4.16 -8.37 19.00
CA ASP A 254 3.76 -7.83 17.68
C ASP A 254 4.34 -6.44 17.36
N GLU A 255 5.48 -6.35 16.68
CA GLU A 255 6.13 -5.09 16.30
C GLU A 255 5.30 -4.33 15.28
N LEU A 256 4.52 -5.07 14.48
CA LEU A 256 3.55 -4.51 13.56
C LEU A 256 2.13 -4.82 14.00
N VAL A 257 1.21 -3.92 13.65
CA VAL A 257 -0.22 -4.10 13.85
C VAL A 257 -0.96 -3.97 12.53
N ASN A 258 -2.01 -4.76 12.37
CA ASN A 258 -2.84 -4.73 11.18
C ASN A 258 -3.80 -3.54 11.23
N SER A 259 -3.69 -2.65 10.23
CA SER A 259 -4.52 -1.45 10.15
C SER A 259 -6.02 -1.76 9.97
N LEU A 260 -6.37 -2.92 9.46
CA LEU A 260 -7.76 -3.31 9.25
C LEU A 260 -8.57 -3.39 10.56
N LYS A 261 -7.92 -3.48 11.73
CA LYS A 261 -8.63 -3.44 13.01
C LYS A 261 -9.44 -2.15 13.22
N TRP A 262 -9.08 -1.05 12.53
CA TRP A 262 -9.81 0.24 12.58
C TRP A 262 -10.91 0.37 11.53
N VAL A 263 -11.10 -0.60 10.64
CA VAL A 263 -12.24 -0.60 9.72
C VAL A 263 -13.52 -0.87 10.51
N ALA A 264 -14.48 0.04 10.41
CA ALA A 264 -15.80 -0.07 11.05
C ALA A 264 -16.93 0.18 10.02
N PRO A 265 -18.02 -0.55 10.10
CA PRO A 265 -18.23 -1.74 10.94
C PRO A 265 -17.39 -2.93 10.46
N MET A 266 -17.19 -3.92 11.35
CA MET A 266 -16.34 -5.07 11.08
C MET A 266 -16.75 -5.88 9.83
N GLN A 267 -18.04 -5.91 9.46
CA GLN A 267 -18.57 -6.57 8.26
C GLN A 267 -17.93 -6.04 6.96
N ASN A 268 -17.32 -4.86 7.01
CA ASN A 268 -16.69 -4.23 5.86
C ASN A 268 -15.18 -4.53 5.77
N ARG A 269 -14.67 -5.49 6.56
CA ARG A 269 -13.22 -5.80 6.57
C ARG A 269 -12.75 -6.73 5.44
N TYR A 270 -13.64 -7.25 4.59
CA TYR A 270 -13.23 -8.09 3.48
C TYR A 270 -12.54 -7.29 2.37
N THR A 271 -11.52 -7.87 1.76
CA THR A 271 -10.77 -7.28 0.64
C THR A 271 -10.94 -8.07 -0.65
N TYR A 272 -11.57 -9.24 -0.59
CA TYR A 272 -11.84 -10.11 -1.73
C TYR A 272 -13.22 -10.73 -1.59
N ASP A 273 -13.98 -10.81 -2.70
CA ASP A 273 -15.30 -11.44 -2.74
C ASP A 273 -15.39 -12.40 -3.93
N TYR A 274 -15.32 -13.69 -3.65
CA TYR A 274 -15.51 -14.71 -4.64
C TYR A 274 -16.89 -15.35 -4.51
N LYS A 275 -17.81 -14.98 -5.40
CA LYS A 275 -19.19 -15.52 -5.44
C LYS A 275 -19.94 -15.41 -4.10
N GLY A 276 -19.76 -14.31 -3.41
CA GLY A 276 -20.36 -14.05 -2.09
C GLY A 276 -19.53 -14.56 -0.90
N SER A 277 -18.42 -15.24 -1.16
CA SER A 277 -17.45 -15.66 -0.15
C SER A 277 -16.45 -14.55 0.10
N LYS A 278 -16.62 -13.84 1.23
CA LYS A 278 -15.86 -12.65 1.58
C LYS A 278 -14.67 -13.01 2.46
N THR A 279 -13.48 -12.65 2.00
CA THR A 279 -12.22 -12.93 2.71
C THR A 279 -11.35 -11.68 2.85
N VAL A 280 -10.40 -11.71 3.78
CA VAL A 280 -9.41 -10.66 4.01
C VAL A 280 -8.05 -11.18 3.57
N LEU A 281 -7.56 -10.76 2.42
CA LEU A 281 -6.29 -11.20 1.85
C LEU A 281 -5.26 -10.07 1.74
N ASP A 282 -5.76 -8.83 1.58
CA ASP A 282 -4.93 -7.64 1.42
C ASP A 282 -4.81 -6.88 2.74
N HIS A 283 -3.61 -6.52 3.10
CA HIS A 283 -3.30 -5.94 4.40
C HIS A 283 -2.38 -4.73 4.29
N ILE A 284 -2.47 -3.83 5.28
CA ILE A 284 -1.46 -2.82 5.60
C ILE A 284 -1.08 -3.01 7.07
N LEU A 285 0.15 -3.47 7.30
CA LEU A 285 0.72 -3.63 8.63
C LEU A 285 1.63 -2.44 8.92
N ILE A 286 1.43 -1.79 10.05
CA ILE A 286 2.17 -0.60 10.46
C ILE A 286 2.93 -0.83 11.77
N PRO A 287 4.01 -0.09 12.05
CA PRO A 287 4.68 -0.15 13.34
C PRO A 287 3.69 0.03 14.49
N ARG A 288 3.80 -0.76 15.55
CA ARG A 288 2.95 -0.65 16.74
C ARG A 288 2.99 0.78 17.31
N ALA A 289 4.15 1.41 17.29
CA ALA A 289 4.34 2.78 17.75
C ALA A 289 3.49 3.81 16.98
N TRP A 290 3.05 3.49 15.76
CA TRP A 290 2.28 4.40 14.91
C TRP A 290 0.75 4.27 15.05
N GLN A 291 0.26 3.44 15.96
CA GLN A 291 -1.18 3.23 16.15
C GLN A 291 -1.93 4.54 16.40
N HIS A 292 -1.33 5.46 17.16
CA HIS A 292 -1.89 6.77 17.48
C HIS A 292 -1.94 7.73 16.29
N ARG A 293 -1.19 7.46 15.22
CA ARG A 293 -1.17 8.24 13.98
C ARG A 293 -2.29 7.85 13.01
N VAL A 294 -2.95 6.72 13.22
CA VAL A 294 -4.02 6.25 12.32
C VAL A 294 -5.20 7.20 12.42
N SER A 295 -5.50 7.91 11.35
CA SER A 295 -6.64 8.80 11.26
C SER A 295 -7.85 8.15 10.59
N ARG A 296 -7.62 7.29 9.60
CA ARG A 296 -8.67 6.55 8.90
C ARG A 296 -8.12 5.30 8.23
N VAL A 297 -8.94 4.24 8.21
CA VAL A 297 -8.73 3.06 7.36
C VAL A 297 -10.01 2.78 6.59
N THR A 298 -9.90 2.55 5.29
CA THR A 298 -11.06 2.31 4.41
C THR A 298 -10.75 1.16 3.46
N ILE A 299 -11.74 0.29 3.24
CA ILE A 299 -11.77 -0.64 2.11
C ILE A 299 -12.86 -0.15 1.17
N ASP A 300 -12.50 0.11 -0.09
CA ASP A 300 -13.47 0.65 -1.05
C ASP A 300 -14.15 -0.45 -1.84
N HIS A 301 -15.30 -0.88 -1.37
CA HIS A 301 -16.13 -1.88 -2.06
C HIS A 301 -16.92 -1.34 -3.27
N LYS A 302 -16.81 -0.03 -3.54
CA LYS A 302 -17.52 0.63 -4.66
C LYS A 302 -16.55 0.95 -5.79
N ILE A 303 -15.91 -0.07 -6.33
CA ILE A 303 -15.02 0.03 -7.48
C ILE A 303 -15.70 -0.55 -8.74
N PRO A 304 -15.28 -0.11 -9.94
CA PRO A 304 -15.70 -0.77 -11.18
C PRO A 304 -15.27 -2.24 -11.21
N THR A 305 -16.15 -3.14 -11.61
CA THR A 305 -15.84 -4.59 -11.72
C THR A 305 -14.71 -4.90 -12.69
N GLN A 306 -14.41 -3.98 -13.63
CA GLN A 306 -13.29 -4.11 -14.56
C GLN A 306 -11.93 -3.76 -13.93
N ALA A 307 -11.93 -3.17 -12.73
CA ALA A 307 -10.69 -2.77 -12.07
C ALA A 307 -9.99 -3.98 -11.44
N SER A 308 -10.72 -4.78 -10.68
CA SER A 308 -10.22 -5.98 -10.01
C SER A 308 -11.36 -6.75 -9.34
N ASP A 309 -11.09 -7.99 -8.95
CA ASP A 309 -11.86 -8.81 -8.03
C ASP A 309 -11.46 -8.59 -6.55
N HIS A 310 -10.37 -7.84 -6.31
CA HIS A 310 -9.96 -7.37 -4.99
C HIS A 310 -10.44 -5.94 -4.74
N TYR A 311 -10.53 -5.56 -3.46
CA TYR A 311 -10.87 -4.20 -3.01
C TYR A 311 -9.67 -3.50 -2.41
N PRO A 312 -9.39 -2.24 -2.81
CA PRO A 312 -8.24 -1.51 -2.28
C PRO A 312 -8.39 -1.19 -0.79
N VAL A 313 -7.28 -1.28 -0.07
CA VAL A 313 -7.16 -0.84 1.32
C VAL A 313 -6.44 0.50 1.35
N ILE A 314 -7.05 1.48 1.99
CA ILE A 314 -6.52 2.84 2.12
C ILE A 314 -6.30 3.15 3.60
N LEU A 315 -5.11 3.61 3.93
CA LEU A 315 -4.70 4.05 5.27
C LEU A 315 -4.27 5.51 5.23
N ASP A 316 -4.88 6.34 6.06
CA ASP A 316 -4.48 7.72 6.29
C ASP A 316 -3.80 7.84 7.66
N LEU A 317 -2.60 8.37 7.67
CA LEU A 317 -1.78 8.60 8.86
C LEU A 317 -1.57 10.12 9.08
N LYS A 318 -1.42 10.51 10.33
CA LYS A 318 -0.87 11.79 10.76
C LYS A 318 0.63 11.62 10.97
N MET A 319 1.41 12.50 10.38
CA MET A 319 2.87 12.45 10.49
C MET A 319 3.39 13.54 11.42
#